data_6cf08ebee4e4cba2db9202c936b2c1d2
#
_entry.id   6cf08ebee4e4cba2db9202c936b2c1d2
#
_cell.length_a   1.000
_cell.length_b   1.000
_cell.length_c   1.000
_cell.angle_alpha   90.00
_cell.angle_beta   90.00
_cell.angle_gamma   90.00
#
_symmetry.space_group_name_H-M   'P 1'
#
loop_
_entity.id
_entity.type
_entity.pdbx_description
1 polymer ?
#
loop_
_entity_poly.entity_id
_entity_poly.type
_entity_poly.pdbx_seq_one_letter_code
_entity_poly.pdbx_strand_id
1 'polypeptide(L)'
;SAASDVYKRQVMDEADRRRGVESANFRWTNSVAILAGDALLAHSSRLMSQLDTHTVEHFAETFEELVTGQMRETIGAGEANAVEHYTAVIREKTAVLIASAGYLGAYHAGAGPEQCEALRQIGAAVGMIFQIVDDIIDIFSDPEESGKTPGTDLREGVFTLPVLYALEEEGDVGDELRGLLTGPLTEDAAVERAIELLWKSTGRDKAMADVNAYLRVVEDQLSLLPECTASEALRQLADYTVQRVG
;
A
#
# COMPACT_ATOMS: atom_id res chain seq x y z
N SER A 1 14.82 6.34 -6.57
CA SER A 1 14.12 6.82 -5.61
C SER A 1 13.39 5.87 -4.70
N ALA A 2 12.76 4.79 -5.14
CA ALA A 2 12.19 3.79 -4.23
C ALA A 2 13.24 3.27 -3.21
N ALA A 3 14.50 3.08 -3.63
CA ALA A 3 15.58 2.71 -2.72
C ALA A 3 15.88 3.79 -1.67
N SER A 4 15.86 5.08 -2.06
CA SER A 4 16.04 6.20 -1.11
C SER A 4 14.97 6.21 -0.03
N ASP A 5 13.71 6.04 -0.44
CA ASP A 5 12.56 5.97 0.45
C ASP A 5 12.69 4.78 1.42
N VAL A 6 13.04 3.60 0.91
CA VAL A 6 13.23 2.39 1.72
C VAL A 6 14.21 2.60 2.88
N TYR A 7 15.37 3.23 2.64
CA TYR A 7 16.36 3.45 3.70
C TYR A 7 15.87 4.43 4.77
N LYS A 8 15.16 5.49 4.38
CA LYS A 8 14.63 6.49 5.32
C LYS A 8 13.46 5.93 6.12
N ARG A 9 12.56 5.18 5.49
CA ARG A 9 11.43 4.54 6.19
C ARG A 9 11.88 3.54 7.25
N GLN A 10 12.95 2.78 7.01
CA GLN A 10 13.48 1.85 8.01
C GLN A 10 13.80 2.56 9.34
N VAL A 11 14.22 3.84 9.28
CA VAL A 11 14.46 4.65 10.48
C VAL A 11 13.15 5.03 11.17
N MET A 12 12.10 5.33 10.40
CA MET A 12 10.79 5.73 10.93
C MET A 12 10.02 4.53 11.50
N ASP A 13 10.12 3.38 10.81
CA ASP A 13 9.44 2.14 11.19
C ASP A 13 10.19 1.39 12.33
N GLU A 14 11.39 1.87 12.73
CA GLU A 14 12.29 1.24 13.71
C GLU A 14 12.52 -0.25 13.45
N ALA A 15 12.40 -0.67 12.19
CA ALA A 15 12.44 -2.07 11.80
C ALA A 15 13.87 -2.64 11.86
N ASP A 16 14.05 -3.76 12.56
CA ASP A 16 15.34 -4.45 12.66
C ASP A 16 15.67 -5.20 11.37
N ARG A 17 14.65 -5.68 10.66
CA ARG A 17 14.80 -6.50 9.45
C ARG A 17 13.88 -6.01 8.33
N ARG A 18 14.33 -6.21 7.10
CA ARG A 18 13.53 -6.01 5.90
C ARG A 18 13.87 -7.06 4.84
N ARG A 19 12.86 -7.72 4.28
CA ARG A 19 13.01 -8.81 3.30
C ARG A 19 14.00 -9.89 3.75
N GLY A 20 13.95 -10.24 5.04
CA GLY A 20 14.79 -11.29 5.63
C GLY A 20 16.21 -10.88 5.99
N VAL A 21 16.66 -9.66 5.66
CA VAL A 21 17.99 -9.13 6.01
C VAL A 21 17.90 -8.01 7.04
N GLU A 22 19.00 -7.76 7.76
CA GLU A 22 19.10 -6.63 8.68
C GLU A 22 18.85 -5.30 7.94
N SER A 23 18.07 -4.41 8.56
CA SER A 23 17.83 -3.07 8.04
C SER A 23 19.09 -2.20 8.14
N ALA A 24 19.15 -1.12 7.36
CA ALA A 24 20.32 -0.25 7.34
C ALA A 24 20.52 0.49 8.67
N ASN A 25 19.43 0.92 9.32
CA ASN A 25 19.47 1.57 10.62
C ASN A 25 19.95 0.61 11.72
N PHE A 26 19.54 -0.66 11.69
CA PHE A 26 19.98 -1.67 12.64
C PHE A 26 21.45 -2.06 12.43
N ARG A 27 21.83 -2.32 11.16
CA ARG A 27 23.20 -2.77 10.82
C ARG A 27 24.25 -1.67 11.04
N TRP A 28 23.90 -0.42 10.81
CA TRP A 28 24.86 0.71 10.93
C TRP A 28 24.39 1.73 11.96
N THR A 29 23.60 2.70 11.57
CA THR A 29 22.95 3.70 12.45
C THR A 29 21.83 4.41 11.69
N ASN A 30 20.93 5.10 12.38
CA ASN A 30 19.91 5.96 11.78
C ASN A 30 20.56 7.03 10.87
N SER A 31 21.68 7.63 11.31
CA SER A 31 22.39 8.64 10.53
C SER A 31 22.90 8.08 9.20
N VAL A 32 23.45 6.86 9.19
CA VAL A 32 23.93 6.22 7.96
C VAL A 32 22.76 5.89 7.04
N ALA A 33 21.64 5.38 7.57
CA ALA A 33 20.45 5.07 6.79
C ALA A 33 19.86 6.34 6.11
N ILE A 34 19.76 7.45 6.86
CA ILE A 34 19.28 8.74 6.33
C ILE A 34 20.22 9.25 5.23
N LEU A 35 21.52 9.31 5.49
CA LEU A 35 22.51 9.81 4.51
C LEU A 35 22.57 8.91 3.26
N ALA A 36 22.46 7.59 3.41
CA ALA A 36 22.38 6.69 2.26
C ALA A 36 21.12 6.95 1.43
N GLY A 37 19.98 7.19 2.08
CA GLY A 37 18.75 7.60 1.42
C GLY A 37 18.91 8.92 0.66
N ASP A 38 19.54 9.93 1.26
CA ASP A 38 19.81 11.23 0.62
C ASP A 38 20.77 11.09 -0.58
N ALA A 39 21.82 10.30 -0.44
CA ALA A 39 22.75 10.02 -1.54
C ALA A 39 22.06 9.34 -2.73
N LEU A 40 21.17 8.37 -2.45
CA LEU A 40 20.38 7.70 -3.49
C LEU A 40 19.39 8.65 -4.16
N LEU A 41 18.75 9.54 -3.40
CA LEU A 41 17.84 10.54 -3.95
C LEU A 41 18.60 11.53 -4.85
N ALA A 42 19.72 12.05 -4.38
CA ALA A 42 20.58 12.95 -5.17
C ALA A 42 21.08 12.29 -6.45
N HIS A 43 21.48 11.00 -6.37
CA HIS A 43 21.91 10.25 -7.54
C HIS A 43 20.75 10.03 -8.53
N SER A 44 19.57 9.67 -8.04
CA SER A 44 18.36 9.52 -8.86
C SER A 44 18.01 10.85 -9.55
N SER A 45 17.98 11.96 -8.82
CA SER A 45 17.69 13.29 -9.37
C SER A 45 18.70 13.68 -10.46
N ARG A 46 19.98 13.36 -10.26
CA ARG A 46 21.03 13.60 -11.28
C ARG A 46 20.81 12.75 -12.54
N LEU A 47 20.36 11.51 -12.41
CA LEU A 47 20.03 10.67 -13.57
C LEU A 47 18.79 11.19 -14.30
N MET A 48 17.74 11.55 -13.55
CA MET A 48 16.50 12.10 -14.11
C MET A 48 16.75 13.43 -14.87
N SER A 49 17.68 14.27 -14.39
CA SER A 49 18.03 15.53 -15.08
C SER A 49 18.70 15.35 -16.45
N GLN A 50 19.06 14.11 -16.82
CA GLN A 50 19.58 13.78 -18.16
C GLN A 50 18.46 13.39 -19.15
N LEU A 51 17.22 13.27 -18.67
CA LEU A 51 16.03 13.04 -19.45
C LEU A 51 15.38 14.39 -19.85
N ASP A 52 14.09 14.42 -20.02
CA ASP A 52 13.34 15.64 -20.33
C ASP A 52 12.77 16.31 -19.07
N THR A 53 12.34 17.56 -19.20
CA THR A 53 11.76 18.34 -18.10
C THR A 53 10.51 17.71 -17.53
N HIS A 54 9.65 17.12 -18.39
CA HIS A 54 8.41 16.48 -17.97
C HIS A 54 8.67 15.27 -17.06
N THR A 55 9.69 14.46 -17.39
CA THR A 55 10.09 13.34 -16.53
C THR A 55 10.60 13.79 -15.16
N VAL A 56 11.35 14.91 -15.12
CA VAL A 56 11.83 15.50 -13.85
C VAL A 56 10.67 16.03 -13.02
N GLU A 57 9.72 16.72 -13.63
CA GLU A 57 8.51 17.24 -12.98
C GLU A 57 7.67 16.11 -12.41
N HIS A 58 7.33 15.11 -13.22
CA HIS A 58 6.58 13.92 -12.79
C HIS A 58 7.27 13.19 -11.63
N PHE A 59 8.60 13.06 -11.66
CA PHE A 59 9.36 12.47 -10.56
C PHE A 59 9.24 13.28 -9.27
N ALA A 60 9.32 14.61 -9.36
CA ALA A 60 9.21 15.48 -8.20
C ALA A 60 7.80 15.41 -7.58
N GLU A 61 6.75 15.49 -8.41
CA GLU A 61 5.34 15.35 -7.98
C GLU A 61 5.08 14.00 -7.32
N THR A 62 5.55 12.89 -7.93
CA THR A 62 5.41 11.55 -7.37
C THR A 62 6.10 11.43 -5.99
N PHE A 63 7.26 12.07 -5.84
CA PHE A 63 7.99 12.06 -4.58
C PHE A 63 7.31 12.92 -3.52
N GLU A 64 6.77 14.08 -3.89
CA GLU A 64 5.98 14.94 -3.00
C GLU A 64 4.73 14.20 -2.49
N GLU A 65 3.98 13.54 -3.38
CA GLU A 65 2.81 12.75 -3.01
C GLU A 65 3.18 11.61 -2.06
N LEU A 66 4.26 10.88 -2.34
CA LEU A 66 4.76 9.81 -1.47
C LEU A 66 5.11 10.31 -0.06
N VAL A 67 5.80 11.45 0.05
CA VAL A 67 6.16 12.05 1.36
C VAL A 67 4.90 12.54 2.07
N THR A 68 3.94 13.12 1.34
CA THR A 68 2.65 13.55 1.90
C THR A 68 1.88 12.37 2.50
N GLY A 69 1.84 11.24 1.81
CA GLY A 69 1.22 10.01 2.33
C GLY A 69 1.90 9.50 3.61
N GLN A 70 3.22 9.54 3.66
CA GLN A 70 3.96 9.17 4.87
C GLN A 70 3.69 10.13 6.03
N MET A 71 3.61 11.44 5.76
CA MET A 71 3.26 12.44 6.78
C MET A 71 1.82 12.23 7.27
N ARG A 72 0.88 12.00 6.36
CA ARG A 72 -0.53 11.73 6.67
C ARG A 72 -0.68 10.52 7.59
N GLU A 73 0.01 9.44 7.31
CA GLU A 73 0.04 8.24 8.16
C GLU A 73 0.61 8.55 9.56
N THR A 74 1.73 9.26 9.61
CA THR A 74 2.39 9.61 10.88
C THR A 74 1.55 10.53 11.77
N ILE A 75 0.82 11.48 11.15
CA ILE A 75 -0.04 12.43 11.87
C ILE A 75 -1.33 11.75 12.36
N GLY A 76 -1.83 10.76 11.60
CA GLY A 76 -3.07 10.06 11.87
C GLY A 76 -4.33 10.81 11.39
N ALA A 77 -5.48 10.14 11.50
CA ALA A 77 -6.76 10.66 10.99
C ALA A 77 -7.31 11.88 11.77
N GLY A 78 -6.96 12.02 13.04
CA GLY A 78 -7.56 13.04 13.89
C GLY A 78 -9.08 12.91 13.96
N GLU A 79 -9.81 13.98 13.59
CA GLU A 79 -11.29 14.01 13.53
C GLU A 79 -11.85 13.59 12.14
N ALA A 80 -10.99 13.29 11.16
CA ALA A 80 -11.43 12.89 9.82
C ALA A 80 -12.00 11.46 9.83
N ASN A 81 -12.78 11.12 8.78
CA ASN A 81 -13.23 9.74 8.59
C ASN A 81 -12.04 8.80 8.42
N ALA A 82 -11.98 7.74 9.24
CA ALA A 82 -10.84 6.85 9.29
C ALA A 82 -10.63 6.06 7.98
N VAL A 83 -11.72 5.65 7.32
CA VAL A 83 -11.67 4.93 6.03
C VAL A 83 -11.15 5.85 4.92
N GLU A 84 -11.64 7.10 4.85
CA GLU A 84 -11.15 8.07 3.86
C GLU A 84 -9.67 8.39 4.10
N HIS A 85 -9.29 8.60 5.35
CA HIS A 85 -7.89 8.84 5.74
C HIS A 85 -7.00 7.67 5.32
N TYR A 86 -7.36 6.44 5.69
CA TYR A 86 -6.63 5.24 5.33
C TYR A 86 -6.50 5.10 3.81
N THR A 87 -7.60 5.30 3.07
CA THR A 87 -7.60 5.21 1.61
C THR A 87 -6.66 6.25 0.97
N ALA A 88 -6.60 7.47 1.52
CA ALA A 88 -5.65 8.48 1.08
C ALA A 88 -4.20 8.07 1.36
N VAL A 89 -3.92 7.55 2.56
CA VAL A 89 -2.57 7.07 2.93
C VAL A 89 -2.08 6.00 1.97
N ILE A 90 -2.85 4.94 1.72
CA ILE A 90 -2.38 3.84 0.85
C ILE A 90 -2.25 4.27 -0.62
N ARG A 91 -3.08 5.21 -1.08
CA ARG A 91 -2.96 5.81 -2.41
C ARG A 91 -1.63 6.55 -2.56
N GLU A 92 -1.36 7.47 -1.64
CA GLU A 92 -0.18 8.34 -1.66
C GLU A 92 1.10 7.57 -1.33
N LYS A 93 1.06 6.56 -0.43
CA LYS A 93 2.23 5.80 0.03
C LYS A 93 2.58 4.61 -0.86
N THR A 94 1.61 3.92 -1.41
CA THR A 94 1.80 2.66 -2.15
C THR A 94 1.43 2.79 -3.62
N ALA A 95 0.21 3.25 -3.93
CA ALA A 95 -0.30 3.22 -5.29
C ALA A 95 0.40 4.24 -6.21
N VAL A 96 0.83 5.39 -5.70
CA VAL A 96 1.48 6.46 -6.48
C VAL A 96 2.75 5.97 -7.20
N LEU A 97 3.57 5.13 -6.57
CA LEU A 97 4.80 4.64 -7.20
C LEU A 97 4.52 3.65 -8.33
N ILE A 98 3.49 2.83 -8.20
CA ILE A 98 3.08 1.86 -9.23
C ILE A 98 2.42 2.61 -10.39
N ALA A 99 1.60 3.62 -10.09
CA ALA A 99 1.03 4.54 -11.07
C ALA A 99 2.11 5.26 -11.89
N SER A 100 3.10 5.82 -11.21
CA SER A 100 4.24 6.50 -11.84
C SER A 100 5.07 5.56 -12.73
N ALA A 101 5.27 4.31 -12.29
CA ALA A 101 5.96 3.31 -13.11
C ALA A 101 5.21 3.00 -14.41
N GLY A 102 3.88 2.83 -14.35
CA GLY A 102 3.02 2.65 -15.52
C GLY A 102 3.08 3.84 -16.47
N TYR A 103 2.92 5.05 -15.93
CA TYR A 103 2.96 6.29 -16.69
C TYR A 103 4.31 6.49 -17.41
N LEU A 104 5.41 6.46 -16.66
CA LEU A 104 6.75 6.71 -17.24
C LEU A 104 7.18 5.61 -18.21
N GLY A 105 6.76 4.36 -17.95
CA GLY A 105 6.99 3.25 -18.88
C GLY A 105 6.33 3.51 -20.24
N ALA A 106 5.07 3.94 -20.24
CA ALA A 106 4.35 4.31 -21.45
C ALA A 106 4.94 5.55 -22.14
N TYR A 107 5.20 6.61 -21.37
CA TYR A 107 5.72 7.87 -21.87
C TYR A 107 7.06 7.68 -22.59
N HIS A 108 8.01 6.99 -21.97
CA HIS A 108 9.32 6.74 -22.58
C HIS A 108 9.29 5.68 -23.72
N ALA A 109 8.24 4.87 -23.79
CA ALA A 109 7.99 4.01 -24.94
C ALA A 109 7.37 4.77 -26.14
N GLY A 110 7.03 6.05 -25.98
CA GLY A 110 6.43 6.88 -27.03
C GLY A 110 4.93 6.66 -27.20
N ALA A 111 4.25 6.16 -26.17
CA ALA A 111 2.79 6.02 -26.18
C ALA A 111 2.08 7.39 -26.19
N GLY A 112 0.86 7.41 -26.71
CA GLY A 112 0.03 8.62 -26.68
C GLY A 112 -0.47 8.97 -25.26
N PRO A 113 -0.91 10.23 -25.05
CA PRO A 113 -1.35 10.69 -23.73
C PRO A 113 -2.44 9.82 -23.08
N GLU A 114 -3.38 9.33 -23.86
CA GLU A 114 -4.47 8.45 -23.42
C GLU A 114 -3.95 7.13 -22.89
N GLN A 115 -2.98 6.52 -23.58
CA GLN A 115 -2.37 5.27 -23.14
C GLN A 115 -1.46 5.45 -21.90
N CYS A 116 -0.75 6.59 -21.82
CA CYS A 116 0.02 6.94 -20.63
C CYS A 116 -0.90 7.07 -19.42
N GLU A 117 -2.03 7.74 -19.56
CA GLU A 117 -3.01 7.90 -18.48
C GLU A 117 -3.69 6.57 -18.13
N ALA A 118 -4.04 5.73 -19.11
CA ALA A 118 -4.59 4.41 -18.86
C ALA A 118 -3.62 3.55 -18.03
N LEU A 119 -2.33 3.51 -18.38
CA LEU A 119 -1.32 2.77 -17.63
C LEU A 119 -1.05 3.37 -16.25
N ARG A 120 -1.16 4.68 -16.09
CA ARG A 120 -1.12 5.33 -14.78
C ARG A 120 -2.26 4.87 -13.88
N GLN A 121 -3.50 4.84 -14.42
CA GLN A 121 -4.69 4.41 -13.67
C GLN A 121 -4.65 2.92 -13.35
N ILE A 122 -4.20 2.06 -14.27
CA ILE A 122 -3.97 0.64 -13.99
C ILE A 122 -2.98 0.48 -12.84
N GLY A 123 -1.85 1.18 -12.90
CA GLY A 123 -0.83 1.13 -11.84
C GLY A 123 -1.38 1.58 -10.49
N ALA A 124 -2.16 2.66 -10.46
CA ALA A 124 -2.83 3.14 -9.24
C ALA A 124 -3.79 2.09 -8.67
N ALA A 125 -4.68 1.54 -9.51
CA ALA A 125 -5.65 0.53 -9.09
C ALA A 125 -4.97 -0.76 -8.59
N VAL A 126 -3.95 -1.26 -9.30
CA VAL A 126 -3.16 -2.42 -8.85
C VAL A 126 -2.48 -2.14 -7.51
N GLY A 127 -1.97 -0.94 -7.29
CA GLY A 127 -1.37 -0.54 -6.01
C GLY A 127 -2.36 -0.55 -4.85
N MET A 128 -3.59 -0.06 -5.09
CA MET A 128 -4.68 -0.12 -4.11
C MET A 128 -5.08 -1.56 -3.82
N ILE A 129 -5.30 -2.38 -4.86
CA ILE A 129 -5.60 -3.81 -4.72
C ILE A 129 -4.53 -4.50 -3.89
N PHE A 130 -3.26 -4.28 -4.23
CA PHE A 130 -2.13 -4.93 -3.54
C PHE A 130 -2.14 -4.63 -2.04
N GLN A 131 -2.34 -3.37 -1.65
CA GLN A 131 -2.32 -2.99 -0.24
C GLN A 131 -3.53 -3.56 0.51
N ILE A 132 -4.76 -3.39 -0.03
CA ILE A 132 -5.98 -3.89 0.63
C ILE A 132 -5.94 -5.43 0.76
N VAL A 133 -5.45 -6.13 -0.24
CA VAL A 133 -5.28 -7.59 -0.20
C VAL A 133 -4.25 -7.99 0.86
N ASP A 134 -3.12 -7.28 0.98
CA ASP A 134 -2.11 -7.58 1.99
C ASP A 134 -2.66 -7.40 3.41
N ASP A 135 -3.49 -6.37 3.63
CA ASP A 135 -4.19 -6.11 4.90
C ASP A 135 -5.23 -7.20 5.23
N ILE A 136 -5.97 -7.68 4.21
CA ILE A 136 -6.91 -8.80 4.38
C ILE A 136 -6.16 -10.07 4.77
N ILE A 137 -5.03 -10.35 4.12
CA ILE A 137 -4.19 -11.51 4.40
C ILE A 137 -3.65 -11.48 5.82
N ASP A 138 -3.24 -10.31 6.34
CA ASP A 138 -2.73 -10.20 7.71
C ASP A 138 -3.73 -10.69 8.77
N ILE A 139 -5.03 -10.54 8.50
CA ILE A 139 -6.09 -10.89 9.47
C ILE A 139 -6.71 -12.26 9.16
N PHE A 140 -6.98 -12.54 7.87
CA PHE A 140 -7.88 -13.62 7.46
C PHE A 140 -7.19 -14.79 6.77
N SER A 141 -5.86 -14.79 6.64
CA SER A 141 -5.15 -15.93 6.06
C SER A 141 -4.86 -17.02 7.09
N ASP A 142 -4.72 -18.25 6.58
CA ASP A 142 -4.19 -19.35 7.37
C ASP A 142 -2.69 -19.14 7.63
N PRO A 143 -2.22 -19.20 8.88
CA PRO A 143 -0.80 -19.09 9.23
C PRO A 143 0.08 -20.11 8.49
N GLU A 144 -0.44 -21.31 8.21
CA GLU A 144 0.31 -22.35 7.50
C GLU A 144 0.51 -22.01 6.02
N GLU A 145 -0.43 -21.27 5.41
CA GLU A 145 -0.35 -20.84 4.01
C GLU A 145 0.41 -19.53 3.83
N SER A 146 0.16 -18.55 4.69
CA SER A 146 0.77 -17.21 4.60
C SER A 146 2.21 -17.15 5.13
N GLY A 147 2.57 -18.06 6.04
CA GLY A 147 3.84 -18.04 6.77
C GLY A 147 4.00 -16.83 7.71
N LYS A 148 2.93 -16.06 7.95
CA LYS A 148 2.88 -14.89 8.83
C LYS A 148 2.07 -15.21 10.09
N THR A 149 2.40 -14.55 11.19
CA THR A 149 1.54 -14.57 12.39
C THR A 149 0.36 -13.65 12.15
N PRO A 150 -0.90 -14.13 12.22
CA PRO A 150 -2.06 -13.29 11.98
C PRO A 150 -2.17 -12.13 12.97
N GLY A 151 -2.69 -10.99 12.49
CA GLY A 151 -2.95 -9.82 13.31
C GLY A 151 -1.70 -9.04 13.69
N THR A 152 -0.66 -9.03 12.85
CA THR A 152 0.54 -8.22 13.08
C THR A 152 0.17 -6.74 13.19
N ASP A 153 -0.67 -6.22 12.30
CA ASP A 153 -1.13 -4.84 12.31
C ASP A 153 -1.93 -4.51 13.60
N LEU A 154 -2.73 -5.45 14.10
CA LEU A 154 -3.46 -5.29 15.36
C LEU A 154 -2.51 -5.18 16.56
N ARG A 155 -1.40 -5.92 16.54
CA ARG A 155 -0.37 -5.86 17.58
C ARG A 155 0.35 -4.52 17.58
N GLU A 156 0.54 -3.92 16.42
CA GLU A 156 1.15 -2.60 16.26
C GLU A 156 0.15 -1.44 16.48
N GLY A 157 -1.14 -1.75 16.58
CA GLY A 157 -2.21 -0.76 16.73
C GLY A 157 -2.53 -0.04 15.43
N VAL A 158 -2.19 -0.66 14.29
CA VAL A 158 -2.53 -0.18 12.96
C VAL A 158 -3.84 -0.80 12.52
N PHE A 159 -4.86 0.03 12.33
CA PHE A 159 -6.18 -0.43 11.90
C PHE A 159 -6.35 -0.22 10.41
N THR A 160 -6.30 -1.34 9.70
CA THR A 160 -6.37 -1.39 8.24
C THR A 160 -7.82 -1.47 7.74
N LEU A 161 -8.05 -1.41 6.44
CA LEU A 161 -9.38 -1.21 5.86
C LEU A 161 -10.45 -2.19 6.37
N PRO A 162 -10.20 -3.51 6.45
CA PRO A 162 -11.20 -4.45 6.99
C PRO A 162 -11.58 -4.15 8.44
N VAL A 163 -10.59 -3.73 9.25
CA VAL A 163 -10.82 -3.38 10.66
C VAL A 163 -11.64 -2.10 10.76
N LEU A 164 -11.30 -1.07 9.98
CA LEU A 164 -12.01 0.21 9.98
C LEU A 164 -13.48 0.01 9.62
N TYR A 165 -13.79 -0.80 8.61
CA TYR A 165 -15.17 -1.13 8.25
C TYR A 165 -15.91 -1.90 9.36
N ALA A 166 -15.20 -2.80 10.06
CA ALA A 166 -15.81 -3.53 11.18
C ALA A 166 -16.08 -2.61 12.39
N LEU A 167 -15.25 -1.60 12.61
CA LEU A 167 -15.45 -0.60 13.67
C LEU A 167 -16.64 0.35 13.39
N GLU A 168 -17.03 0.52 12.13
CA GLU A 168 -18.23 1.30 11.74
C GLU A 168 -19.53 0.46 11.88
N GLU A 169 -19.42 -0.84 12.11
CA GLU A 169 -20.58 -1.73 12.18
C GLU A 169 -21.37 -1.49 13.48
N GLU A 170 -22.72 -1.41 13.35
CA GLU A 170 -23.61 -1.33 14.48
C GLU A 170 -23.89 -2.71 15.08
N GLY A 171 -24.10 -2.78 16.40
CA GLY A 171 -24.44 -4.01 17.10
C GLY A 171 -23.28 -4.63 17.89
N ASP A 172 -23.54 -5.79 18.49
CA ASP A 172 -22.68 -6.41 19.51
C ASP A 172 -21.24 -6.63 19.03
N VAL A 173 -21.04 -7.02 17.76
CA VAL A 173 -19.72 -7.27 17.19
C VAL A 173 -18.91 -5.96 17.08
N GLY A 174 -19.52 -4.92 16.49
CA GLY A 174 -18.88 -3.62 16.37
C GLY A 174 -18.61 -2.96 17.73
N ASP A 175 -19.55 -3.09 18.67
CA ASP A 175 -19.41 -2.54 20.03
C ASP A 175 -18.25 -3.22 20.78
N GLU A 176 -18.13 -4.53 20.69
CA GLU A 176 -17.04 -5.29 21.32
C GLU A 176 -15.69 -4.95 20.66
N LEU A 177 -15.63 -4.85 19.30
CA LEU A 177 -14.42 -4.43 18.60
C LEU A 177 -13.97 -3.03 18.99
N ARG A 178 -14.87 -2.05 19.09
CA ARG A 178 -14.57 -0.68 19.56
C ARG A 178 -14.05 -0.67 20.99
N GLY A 179 -14.55 -1.56 21.85
CA GLY A 179 -14.07 -1.72 23.22
C GLY A 179 -12.67 -2.34 23.30
N LEU A 180 -12.35 -3.23 22.37
CA LEU A 180 -11.09 -3.99 22.34
C LEU A 180 -9.97 -3.22 21.62
N LEU A 181 -10.28 -2.62 20.47
CA LEU A 181 -9.32 -1.98 19.56
C LEU A 181 -9.13 -0.49 19.88
N THR A 182 -8.63 -0.21 21.09
CA THR A 182 -8.33 1.16 21.54
C THR A 182 -6.86 1.57 21.35
N GLY A 183 -6.02 0.66 20.87
CA GLY A 183 -4.58 0.81 20.63
C GLY A 183 -3.93 -0.54 20.35
N PRO A 184 -2.60 -0.63 20.41
CA PRO A 184 -1.85 -1.87 20.17
C PRO A 184 -2.31 -3.02 21.07
N LEU A 185 -2.51 -4.21 20.49
CA LEU A 185 -2.87 -5.42 21.23
C LEU A 185 -1.62 -6.23 21.56
N THR A 186 -1.18 -6.19 22.83
CA THR A 186 0.03 -6.91 23.28
C THR A 186 -0.23 -8.34 23.72
N GLU A 187 -1.47 -8.66 24.09
CA GLU A 187 -1.87 -9.96 24.61
C GLU A 187 -2.41 -10.86 23.49
N ASP A 188 -1.87 -12.07 23.34
CA ASP A 188 -2.29 -13.02 22.31
C ASP A 188 -3.80 -13.32 22.36
N ALA A 189 -4.36 -13.50 23.54
CA ALA A 189 -5.80 -13.74 23.71
C ALA A 189 -6.66 -12.57 23.20
N ALA A 190 -6.19 -11.32 23.31
CA ALA A 190 -6.88 -10.15 22.79
C ALA A 190 -6.84 -10.11 21.26
N VAL A 191 -5.68 -10.47 20.66
CA VAL A 191 -5.55 -10.57 19.20
C VAL A 191 -6.44 -11.66 18.64
N GLU A 192 -6.42 -12.86 19.24
CA GLU A 192 -7.29 -13.98 18.84
C GLU A 192 -8.77 -13.58 18.92
N ARG A 193 -9.17 -12.90 20.00
CA ARG A 193 -10.54 -12.41 20.17
C ARG A 193 -10.92 -11.38 19.11
N ALA A 194 -10.03 -10.44 18.80
CA ALA A 194 -10.25 -9.46 17.74
C ALA A 194 -10.43 -10.14 16.38
N ILE A 195 -9.57 -11.10 16.04
CA ILE A 195 -9.67 -11.86 14.79
C ILE A 195 -11.00 -12.63 14.72
N GLU A 196 -11.43 -13.30 15.80
CA GLU A 196 -12.74 -13.99 15.84
C GLU A 196 -13.92 -13.04 15.56
N LEU A 197 -13.87 -11.81 16.10
CA LEU A 197 -14.90 -10.79 15.87
C LEU A 197 -14.86 -10.27 14.45
N LEU A 198 -13.65 -10.02 13.91
CA LEU A 198 -13.45 -9.59 12.52
C LEU A 198 -13.98 -10.62 11.52
N TRP A 199 -13.82 -11.92 11.79
CA TRP A 199 -14.44 -13.00 10.99
C TRP A 199 -15.97 -12.97 10.99
N LYS A 200 -16.59 -12.45 12.04
CA LYS A 200 -18.07 -12.33 12.19
C LYS A 200 -18.60 -11.02 11.62
N SER A 201 -17.72 -10.04 11.40
CA SER A 201 -18.07 -8.71 10.89
C SER A 201 -18.23 -8.69 9.37
N THR A 202 -18.76 -7.61 8.84
CA THR A 202 -18.83 -7.33 7.40
C THR A 202 -17.56 -6.66 6.84
N GLY A 203 -16.54 -6.44 7.68
CA GLY A 203 -15.34 -5.69 7.31
C GLY A 203 -14.58 -6.29 6.15
N ARG A 204 -14.39 -7.63 6.14
CA ARG A 204 -13.76 -8.34 5.02
C ARG A 204 -14.53 -8.17 3.71
N ASP A 205 -15.84 -8.34 3.74
CA ASP A 205 -16.67 -8.28 2.54
C ASP A 205 -16.69 -6.88 1.94
N LYS A 206 -16.72 -5.84 2.78
CA LYS A 206 -16.62 -4.44 2.34
C LYS A 206 -15.26 -4.14 1.70
N ALA A 207 -14.16 -4.55 2.34
CA ALA A 207 -12.81 -4.39 1.77
C ALA A 207 -12.67 -5.14 0.44
N MET A 208 -13.23 -6.35 0.31
CA MET A 208 -13.26 -7.08 -0.94
C MET A 208 -14.13 -6.41 -2.01
N ALA A 209 -15.19 -5.71 -1.62
CA ALA A 209 -15.98 -4.90 -2.56
C ALA A 209 -15.17 -3.76 -3.16
N ASP A 210 -14.31 -3.11 -2.37
CA ASP A 210 -13.38 -2.09 -2.85
C ASP A 210 -12.31 -2.68 -3.78
N VAL A 211 -11.72 -3.83 -3.43
CA VAL A 211 -10.80 -4.57 -4.31
C VAL A 211 -11.45 -4.83 -5.67
N ASN A 212 -12.70 -5.32 -5.69
CA ASN A 212 -13.44 -5.58 -6.91
C ASN A 212 -13.78 -4.27 -7.69
N ALA A 213 -13.96 -3.15 -7.00
CA ALA A 213 -14.14 -1.87 -7.65
C ALA A 213 -12.86 -1.41 -8.38
N TYR A 214 -11.69 -1.55 -7.75
CA TYR A 214 -10.41 -1.27 -8.39
C TYR A 214 -10.10 -2.24 -9.53
N LEU A 215 -10.46 -3.52 -9.42
CA LEU A 215 -10.31 -4.48 -10.51
C LEU A 215 -11.11 -4.07 -11.74
N ARG A 216 -12.33 -3.55 -11.57
CA ARG A 216 -13.11 -2.97 -12.68
C ARG A 216 -12.39 -1.80 -13.33
N VAL A 217 -11.74 -0.93 -12.55
CA VAL A 217 -10.93 0.16 -13.10
C VAL A 217 -9.80 -0.39 -13.97
N VAL A 218 -9.13 -1.46 -13.53
CA VAL A 218 -8.08 -2.12 -14.34
C VAL A 218 -8.64 -2.59 -15.67
N GLU A 219 -9.78 -3.30 -15.68
CA GLU A 219 -10.41 -3.81 -16.90
C GLU A 219 -10.85 -2.68 -17.84
N ASP A 220 -11.48 -1.63 -17.31
CA ASP A 220 -11.90 -0.47 -18.09
C ASP A 220 -10.71 0.21 -18.78
N GLN A 221 -9.60 0.39 -18.06
CA GLN A 221 -8.39 1.02 -18.60
C GLN A 221 -7.64 0.10 -19.59
N LEU A 222 -7.61 -1.22 -19.33
CA LEU A 222 -7.04 -2.19 -20.29
C LEU A 222 -7.78 -2.18 -21.63
N SER A 223 -9.09 -1.90 -21.64
CA SER A 223 -9.87 -1.80 -22.86
C SER A 223 -9.44 -0.66 -23.81
N LEU A 224 -8.72 0.35 -23.27
CA LEU A 224 -8.15 1.48 -24.03
C LEU A 224 -6.77 1.15 -24.63
N LEU A 225 -6.19 0.02 -24.26
CA LEU A 225 -4.87 -0.41 -24.71
C LEU A 225 -4.99 -1.45 -25.83
N PRO A 226 -3.96 -1.59 -26.69
CA PRO A 226 -3.92 -2.66 -27.68
C PRO A 226 -3.94 -4.04 -27.03
N GLU A 227 -4.72 -4.95 -27.59
CA GLU A 227 -4.68 -6.37 -27.20
C GLU A 227 -3.35 -6.98 -27.58
N CYS A 228 -2.56 -7.38 -26.58
CA CYS A 228 -1.26 -8.03 -26.75
C CYS A 228 -0.86 -8.82 -25.51
N THR A 229 0.24 -9.56 -25.58
CA THR A 229 0.77 -10.32 -24.43
C THR A 229 1.05 -9.46 -23.20
N ALA A 230 1.41 -8.19 -23.38
CA ALA A 230 1.68 -7.30 -22.25
C ALA A 230 0.38 -6.85 -21.55
N SER A 231 -0.68 -6.50 -22.30
CA SER A 231 -1.98 -6.16 -21.68
C SER A 231 -2.61 -7.37 -21.00
N GLU A 232 -2.47 -8.57 -21.57
CA GLU A 232 -2.90 -9.81 -20.94
C GLU A 232 -2.11 -10.12 -19.66
N ALA A 233 -0.79 -9.89 -19.65
CA ALA A 233 0.03 -10.06 -18.46
C ALA A 233 -0.35 -9.08 -17.33
N LEU A 234 -0.74 -7.84 -17.66
CA LEU A 234 -1.24 -6.88 -16.67
C LEU A 234 -2.58 -7.34 -16.06
N ARG A 235 -3.48 -7.88 -16.88
CA ARG A 235 -4.74 -8.48 -16.40
C ARG A 235 -4.45 -9.61 -15.43
N GLN A 236 -3.61 -10.56 -15.84
CA GLN A 236 -3.23 -11.70 -15.00
C GLN A 236 -2.54 -11.27 -13.70
N LEU A 237 -1.75 -10.20 -13.73
CA LEU A 237 -1.13 -9.65 -12.51
C LEU A 237 -2.18 -9.13 -11.52
N ALA A 238 -3.17 -8.39 -12.01
CA ALA A 238 -4.26 -7.88 -11.18
C ALA A 238 -5.08 -9.03 -10.59
N ASP A 239 -5.49 -9.98 -11.41
CA ASP A 239 -6.24 -11.17 -10.99
C ASP A 239 -5.47 -12.01 -9.96
N TYR A 240 -4.18 -12.26 -10.22
CA TYR A 240 -3.32 -12.99 -9.30
C TYR A 240 -3.19 -12.29 -7.95
N THR A 241 -3.12 -10.95 -7.95
CA THR A 241 -3.05 -10.18 -6.71
C THR A 241 -4.32 -10.38 -5.87
N VAL A 242 -5.48 -10.40 -6.50
CA VAL A 242 -6.77 -10.67 -5.83
C VAL A 242 -6.86 -12.11 -5.32
N GLN A 243 -6.39 -13.09 -6.10
CA GLN A 243 -6.44 -14.51 -5.75
C GLN A 243 -5.60 -14.87 -4.50
N ARG A 244 -4.68 -14.00 -4.06
CA ARG A 244 -3.88 -14.20 -2.84
C ARG A 244 -4.73 -14.27 -1.56
N VAL A 245 -5.97 -13.83 -1.59
CA VAL A 245 -6.88 -13.83 -0.42
C VAL A 245 -7.54 -15.19 -0.18
N GLY A 246 -7.36 -16.17 -1.08
CA GLY A 246 -7.93 -17.53 -1.00
C GLY A 246 -9.24 -17.65 -1.75
#